data_822edeb251166e74491c722675d375a1
#
_entry.id   822edeb251166e74491c722675d375a1
#
_cell.length_a   1.000
_cell.length_b   1.000
_cell.length_c   1.000
_cell.angle_alpha   90.00
_cell.angle_beta   90.00
_cell.angle_gamma   90.00
#
_symmetry.space_group_name_H-M   'P 1'
#
loop_
_entity.id
_entity.type
_entity.pdbx_description
1 polymer ?
#
loop_
_entity_poly.entity_id
_entity_poly.type
_entity_poly.pdbx_seq_one_letter_code
_entity_poly.pdbx_strand_id
1 'polypeptide(L)'
;MRLILLGAPGAGKGTQANFICQKFGIPQISTGDMLRAAVKAGTPLGLAAKKVMDSGALVSDEIIIGLVKERIAQPDCANGFLFDGFPRTIPQADALKAAGVKLDVVLEIDVPDEAIIERMSGRRSHPASGRTYHVKFNPPKVAGRDDVTGEELVQRGDDKEETVRHRLQVYKDQTRPLVAYYSNWAATGDTNAPKYRKISGTGSVDEITARAMAALG
;
A
#
# COMPACT_ATOMS: atom_id res chain seq x y z
N MET A 1 0.80 10.83 13.84
CA MET A 1 0.43 11.10 12.42
C MET A 1 -0.37 9.92 11.89
N ARG A 2 -1.49 10.19 11.21
CA ARG A 2 -2.35 9.19 10.55
C ARG A 2 -2.37 9.46 9.06
N LEU A 3 -1.80 8.53 8.29
CA LEU A 3 -1.44 8.74 6.89
C LEU A 3 -2.06 7.65 5.98
N ILE A 4 -2.51 8.07 4.81
CA ILE A 4 -2.84 7.15 3.69
C ILE A 4 -1.80 7.32 2.59
N LEU A 5 -1.27 6.22 2.07
CA LEU A 5 -0.53 6.19 0.81
C LEU A 5 -1.46 5.74 -0.32
N LEU A 6 -1.69 6.64 -1.29
CA LEU A 6 -2.37 6.34 -2.54
C LEU A 6 -1.37 6.13 -3.67
N GLY A 7 -1.76 5.35 -4.64
CA GLY A 7 -0.96 5.09 -5.85
C GLY A 7 -1.21 3.69 -6.41
N ALA A 8 -0.86 3.51 -7.67
CA ALA A 8 -1.03 2.25 -8.39
C ALA A 8 -0.28 1.08 -7.71
N PRO A 9 -0.70 -0.19 -7.94
CA PRO A 9 0.13 -1.33 -7.56
C PRO A 9 1.52 -1.18 -8.18
N GLY A 10 2.59 -1.40 -7.41
CA GLY A 10 3.97 -1.19 -7.90
C GLY A 10 4.49 0.25 -7.87
N ALA A 11 3.71 1.23 -7.41
CA ALA A 11 4.17 2.63 -7.29
C ALA A 11 5.26 2.85 -6.23
N GLY A 12 5.59 1.85 -5.41
CA GLY A 12 6.60 1.94 -4.36
C GLY A 12 6.05 2.30 -2.98
N LYS A 13 4.73 2.25 -2.78
CA LYS A 13 4.08 2.57 -1.50
C LYS A 13 4.71 1.85 -0.32
N GLY A 14 4.86 0.52 -0.38
CA GLY A 14 5.44 -0.27 0.69
C GLY A 14 6.90 0.10 1.00
N THR A 15 7.69 0.45 -0.01
CA THR A 15 9.06 0.94 0.18
C THR A 15 9.07 2.26 0.92
N GLN A 16 8.24 3.21 0.51
CA GLN A 16 8.14 4.52 1.16
C GLN A 16 7.51 4.42 2.55
N ALA A 17 6.55 3.51 2.74
CA ALA A 17 5.94 3.25 4.05
C ALA A 17 6.99 2.91 5.12
N ASN A 18 7.97 2.08 4.78
CA ASN A 18 9.04 1.71 5.73
C ASN A 18 9.81 2.94 6.24
N PHE A 19 10.23 3.83 5.33
CA PHE A 19 10.96 5.05 5.71
C PHE A 19 10.09 6.02 6.51
N ILE A 20 8.83 6.21 6.10
CA ILE A 20 7.88 7.09 6.77
C ILE A 20 7.57 6.56 8.18
N CYS A 21 7.29 5.27 8.32
CA CYS A 21 6.98 4.65 9.61
C CYS A 21 8.16 4.76 10.58
N GLN A 22 9.40 4.57 10.11
CA GLN A 22 10.61 4.76 10.92
C GLN A 22 10.75 6.20 11.38
N LYS A 23 10.56 7.18 10.48
CA LYS A 23 10.70 8.61 10.82
C LYS A 23 9.67 9.08 11.84
N PHE A 24 8.43 8.65 11.72
CA PHE A 24 7.32 9.13 12.56
C PHE A 24 6.99 8.22 13.74
N GLY A 25 7.65 7.06 13.88
CA GLY A 25 7.41 6.11 14.97
C GLY A 25 5.99 5.54 14.96
N ILE A 26 5.43 5.26 13.77
CA ILE A 26 4.06 4.75 13.57
C ILE A 26 4.07 3.39 12.88
N PRO A 27 3.11 2.50 13.16
CA PRO A 27 3.01 1.22 12.47
C PRO A 27 2.48 1.38 11.04
N GLN A 28 2.94 0.50 10.14
CA GLN A 28 2.34 0.30 8.83
C GLN A 28 1.18 -0.69 8.93
N ILE A 29 0.06 -0.33 8.33
CA ILE A 29 -1.10 -1.20 8.16
C ILE A 29 -1.26 -1.49 6.67
N SER A 30 -0.76 -2.65 6.25
CA SER A 30 -0.87 -3.14 4.88
C SER A 30 -1.95 -4.22 4.80
N THR A 31 -3.10 -3.90 4.21
CA THR A 31 -4.18 -4.88 4.03
C THR A 31 -3.76 -6.06 3.18
N GLY A 32 -2.89 -5.83 2.19
CA GLY A 32 -2.33 -6.91 1.38
C GLY A 32 -1.46 -7.87 2.20
N ASP A 33 -0.65 -7.37 3.13
CA ASP A 33 0.19 -8.21 3.98
C ASP A 33 -0.65 -8.95 5.04
N MET A 34 -1.66 -8.30 5.60
CA MET A 34 -2.61 -8.96 6.51
C MET A 34 -3.32 -10.14 5.84
N LEU A 35 -3.80 -9.96 4.61
CA LEU A 35 -4.42 -11.04 3.83
C LEU A 35 -3.41 -12.15 3.48
N ARG A 36 -2.20 -11.82 3.08
CA ARG A 36 -1.14 -12.81 2.82
C ARG A 36 -0.77 -13.60 4.07
N ALA A 37 -0.72 -12.97 5.23
CA ALA A 37 -0.51 -13.65 6.51
C ALA A 37 -1.66 -14.63 6.81
N ALA A 38 -2.91 -14.24 6.58
CA ALA A 38 -4.07 -15.11 6.73
C ALA A 38 -4.05 -16.30 5.76
N VAL A 39 -3.61 -16.08 4.51
CA VAL A 39 -3.40 -17.14 3.51
C VAL A 39 -2.35 -18.15 4.02
N LYS A 40 -1.21 -17.64 4.50
CA LYS A 40 -0.11 -18.48 5.02
C LYS A 40 -0.53 -19.30 6.24
N ALA A 41 -1.35 -18.70 7.12
CA ALA A 41 -1.90 -19.38 8.30
C ALA A 41 -3.03 -20.35 7.97
N GLY A 42 -3.50 -20.42 6.72
CA GLY A 42 -4.59 -21.33 6.30
C GLY A 42 -5.93 -21.01 6.93
N THR A 43 -6.17 -19.78 7.38
CA THR A 43 -7.45 -19.39 7.97
C THR A 43 -8.58 -19.42 6.92
N PRO A 44 -9.85 -19.60 7.33
CA PRO A 44 -10.97 -19.54 6.37
C PRO A 44 -10.98 -18.25 5.55
N LEU A 45 -10.68 -17.11 6.16
CA LEU A 45 -10.52 -15.83 5.49
C LEU A 45 -9.37 -15.88 4.48
N GLY A 46 -8.22 -16.42 4.86
CA GLY A 46 -7.06 -16.54 3.99
C GLY A 46 -7.35 -17.40 2.76
N LEU A 47 -8.00 -18.53 2.93
CA LEU A 47 -8.39 -19.42 1.83
C LEU A 47 -9.36 -18.74 0.85
N ALA A 48 -10.36 -18.01 1.37
CA ALA A 48 -11.30 -17.25 0.54
C ALA A 48 -10.60 -16.10 -0.20
N ALA A 49 -9.73 -15.35 0.49
CA ALA A 49 -9.00 -14.22 -0.06
C ALA A 49 -7.98 -14.62 -1.13
N LYS A 50 -7.34 -15.79 -0.98
CA LYS A 50 -6.28 -16.26 -1.89
C LYS A 50 -6.71 -16.25 -3.34
N LYS A 51 -7.86 -16.86 -3.67
CA LYS A 51 -8.37 -16.94 -5.04
C LYS A 51 -8.60 -15.56 -5.66
N VAL A 52 -9.15 -14.64 -4.87
CA VAL A 52 -9.42 -13.26 -5.29
C VAL A 52 -8.11 -12.51 -5.52
N MET A 53 -7.14 -12.64 -4.60
CA MET A 53 -5.84 -11.98 -4.72
C MET A 53 -5.03 -12.50 -5.92
N ASP A 54 -5.04 -13.82 -6.16
CA ASP A 54 -4.32 -14.45 -7.27
C ASP A 54 -4.87 -14.00 -8.63
N SER A 55 -6.17 -13.65 -8.73
CA SER A 55 -6.77 -13.07 -9.92
C SER A 55 -6.48 -11.57 -10.09
N GLY A 56 -5.92 -10.91 -9.09
CA GLY A 56 -5.66 -9.47 -9.09
C GLY A 56 -6.86 -8.60 -8.73
N ALA A 57 -7.99 -9.20 -8.36
CA ALA A 57 -9.19 -8.52 -7.89
C ALA A 57 -9.07 -8.04 -6.43
N LEU A 58 -10.00 -7.20 -5.98
CA LEU A 58 -10.09 -6.76 -4.59
C LEU A 58 -10.97 -7.74 -3.78
N VAL A 59 -10.54 -8.00 -2.54
CA VAL A 59 -11.36 -8.67 -1.54
C VAL A 59 -12.50 -7.73 -1.13
N SER A 60 -13.67 -8.27 -0.75
CA SER A 60 -14.87 -7.47 -0.48
C SER A 60 -14.61 -6.38 0.58
N ASP A 61 -15.26 -5.23 0.38
CA ASP A 61 -15.11 -4.06 1.25
C ASP A 61 -15.45 -4.38 2.72
N GLU A 62 -16.49 -5.17 2.95
CA GLU A 62 -16.93 -5.56 4.29
C GLU A 62 -15.83 -6.29 5.07
N ILE A 63 -15.18 -7.25 4.44
CA ILE A 63 -14.07 -8.01 5.04
C ILE A 63 -12.90 -7.08 5.36
N ILE A 64 -12.51 -6.25 4.40
CA ILE A 64 -11.38 -5.33 4.57
C ILE A 64 -11.66 -4.29 5.65
N ILE A 65 -12.84 -3.71 5.67
CA ILE A 65 -13.25 -2.73 6.69
C ILE A 65 -13.23 -3.36 8.08
N GLY A 66 -13.73 -4.61 8.22
CA GLY A 66 -13.65 -5.35 9.47
C GLY A 66 -12.22 -5.53 9.96
N LEU A 67 -11.33 -6.05 9.11
CA LEU A 67 -9.91 -6.23 9.43
C LEU A 67 -9.22 -4.92 9.84
N VAL A 68 -9.50 -3.84 9.14
CA VAL A 68 -8.89 -2.54 9.43
C VAL A 68 -9.38 -1.98 10.75
N LYS A 69 -10.68 -2.08 11.06
CA LYS A 69 -11.22 -1.65 12.36
C LYS A 69 -10.57 -2.36 13.53
N GLU A 70 -10.41 -3.67 13.44
CA GLU A 70 -9.71 -4.46 14.47
C GLU A 70 -8.24 -4.04 14.60
N ARG A 71 -7.56 -3.78 13.47
CA ARG A 71 -6.13 -3.43 13.45
C ARG A 71 -5.87 -2.05 14.06
N ILE A 72 -6.65 -1.03 13.75
CA ILE A 72 -6.45 0.33 14.27
C ILE A 72 -6.80 0.46 15.76
N ALA A 73 -7.54 -0.50 16.31
CA ALA A 73 -7.85 -0.56 17.74
C ALA A 73 -6.68 -1.08 18.58
N GLN A 74 -5.62 -1.61 17.97
CA GLN A 74 -4.46 -2.12 18.68
C GLN A 74 -3.66 -0.97 19.34
N PRO A 75 -3.02 -1.22 20.51
CA PRO A 75 -2.32 -0.18 21.27
C PRO A 75 -1.21 0.53 20.50
N ASP A 76 -0.53 -0.15 19.58
CA ASP A 76 0.54 0.42 18.76
C ASP A 76 0.06 1.50 17.78
N CYS A 77 -1.24 1.55 17.50
CA CYS A 77 -1.88 2.56 16.64
C CYS A 77 -2.31 3.83 17.38
N ALA A 78 -2.17 3.90 18.71
CA ALA A 78 -2.64 5.03 19.52
C ALA A 78 -2.03 6.37 19.07
N ASN A 79 -0.73 6.39 18.73
CA ASN A 79 0.00 7.59 18.31
C ASN A 79 -0.09 7.88 16.80
N GLY A 80 -0.79 7.04 16.06
CA GLY A 80 -0.96 7.15 14.61
C GLY A 80 -0.63 5.87 13.88
N PHE A 81 -0.77 5.91 12.57
CA PHE A 81 -0.52 4.77 11.68
C PHE A 81 -0.41 5.22 10.22
N LEU A 82 0.11 4.34 9.40
CA LEU A 82 0.17 4.52 7.96
C LEU A 82 -0.61 3.40 7.28
N PHE A 83 -1.62 3.75 6.50
CA PHE A 83 -2.32 2.82 5.62
C PHE A 83 -1.60 2.63 4.29
N ASP A 84 -1.23 1.40 3.98
CA ASP A 84 -0.69 0.98 2.68
C ASP A 84 -1.66 0.00 2.00
N GLY A 85 -2.24 0.44 0.89
CA GLY A 85 -3.22 -0.34 0.14
C GLY A 85 -4.62 -0.36 0.79
N PHE A 86 -4.96 0.64 1.59
CA PHE A 86 -6.29 0.92 2.11
C PHE A 86 -6.45 2.44 2.32
N PRO A 87 -7.61 3.02 1.99
CA PRO A 87 -8.72 2.43 1.26
C PRO A 87 -8.37 2.18 -0.21
N ARG A 88 -9.10 1.28 -0.87
CA ARG A 88 -9.00 1.02 -2.32
C ARG A 88 -10.30 1.31 -3.07
N THR A 89 -11.37 1.59 -2.35
CA THR A 89 -12.69 1.91 -2.91
C THR A 89 -13.31 3.07 -2.16
N ILE A 90 -14.27 3.77 -2.79
CA ILE A 90 -15.03 4.84 -2.14
C ILE A 90 -15.78 4.33 -0.90
N PRO A 91 -16.48 3.18 -0.92
CA PRO A 91 -17.10 2.64 0.29
C PRO A 91 -16.15 2.43 1.46
N GLN A 92 -14.91 2.02 1.21
CA GLN A 92 -13.88 1.90 2.25
C GLN A 92 -13.49 3.26 2.83
N ALA A 93 -13.35 4.29 1.99
CA ALA A 93 -13.06 5.66 2.44
C ALA A 93 -14.22 6.24 3.24
N ASP A 94 -15.46 6.03 2.82
CA ASP A 94 -16.66 6.46 3.53
C ASP A 94 -16.78 5.75 4.89
N ALA A 95 -16.43 4.48 4.97
CA ALA A 95 -16.42 3.73 6.22
C ALA A 95 -15.42 4.30 7.25
N LEU A 96 -14.22 4.74 6.79
CA LEU A 96 -13.25 5.44 7.66
C LEU A 96 -13.82 6.77 8.16
N LYS A 97 -14.42 7.54 7.27
CA LYS A 97 -15.04 8.84 7.61
C LYS A 97 -16.20 8.67 8.60
N ALA A 98 -17.09 7.72 8.34
CA ALA A 98 -18.22 7.40 9.22
C ALA A 98 -17.78 6.88 10.60
N ALA A 99 -16.66 6.16 10.67
CA ALA A 99 -16.06 5.72 11.92
C ALA A 99 -15.34 6.84 12.70
N GLY A 100 -15.31 8.08 12.20
CA GLY A 100 -14.65 9.21 12.83
C GLY A 100 -13.12 9.08 12.89
N VAL A 101 -12.53 8.25 12.02
CA VAL A 101 -11.07 8.10 11.95
C VAL A 101 -10.47 9.35 11.36
N LYS A 102 -9.80 10.15 12.20
CA LYS A 102 -9.09 11.34 11.75
C LYS A 102 -7.85 10.93 10.95
N LEU A 103 -7.71 11.54 9.78
CA LEU A 103 -6.54 11.41 8.92
C LEU A 103 -5.84 12.76 8.83
N ASP A 104 -4.51 12.76 8.95
CA ASP A 104 -3.73 13.99 8.86
C ASP A 104 -3.35 14.31 7.41
N VAL A 105 -2.90 13.28 6.65
CA VAL A 105 -2.40 13.43 5.28
C VAL A 105 -2.80 12.25 4.41
N VAL A 106 -3.12 12.54 3.17
CA VAL A 106 -3.21 11.57 2.08
C VAL A 106 -2.09 11.92 1.09
N LEU A 107 -1.12 11.01 0.94
CA LEU A 107 0.01 11.16 0.04
C LEU A 107 -0.17 10.28 -1.18
N GLU A 108 -0.36 10.88 -2.35
CA GLU A 108 -0.37 10.19 -3.63
C GLU A 108 1.06 10.05 -4.17
N ILE A 109 1.45 8.81 -4.50
CA ILE A 109 2.67 8.50 -5.26
C ILE A 109 2.24 8.18 -6.69
N ASP A 110 2.43 9.15 -7.59
CA ASP A 110 2.00 9.07 -8.98
C ASP A 110 3.11 8.49 -9.86
N VAL A 111 2.79 7.40 -10.57
CA VAL A 111 3.73 6.68 -11.45
C VAL A 111 3.01 6.31 -12.75
N PRO A 112 3.62 6.57 -13.93
CA PRO A 112 3.07 6.15 -15.21
C PRO A 112 2.92 4.62 -15.31
N ASP A 113 1.88 4.17 -16.03
CA ASP A 113 1.53 2.74 -16.15
C ASP A 113 2.68 1.89 -16.71
N GLU A 114 3.43 2.41 -17.68
CA GLU A 114 4.55 1.70 -18.31
C GLU A 114 5.65 1.38 -17.28
N ALA A 115 5.94 2.33 -16.39
CA ALA A 115 6.90 2.13 -15.32
C ALA A 115 6.38 1.13 -14.26
N ILE A 116 5.08 1.05 -14.06
CA ILE A 116 4.45 0.08 -13.15
C ILE A 116 4.69 -1.35 -13.63
N ILE A 117 4.48 -1.63 -14.92
CA ILE A 117 4.66 -2.98 -15.49
C ILE A 117 6.10 -3.44 -15.29
N GLU A 118 7.08 -2.59 -15.60
CA GLU A 118 8.50 -2.90 -15.38
C GLU A 118 8.80 -3.18 -13.90
N ARG A 119 8.29 -2.35 -13.00
CA ARG A 119 8.51 -2.50 -11.56
C ARG A 119 7.89 -3.77 -10.99
N MET A 120 6.68 -4.12 -11.40
CA MET A 120 5.99 -5.29 -10.89
C MET A 120 6.65 -6.60 -11.36
N SER A 121 7.03 -6.68 -12.63
CA SER A 121 7.68 -7.88 -13.18
C SER A 121 9.05 -8.13 -12.56
N GLY A 122 9.78 -7.08 -12.20
CA GLY A 122 11.09 -7.17 -11.54
C GLY A 122 11.05 -7.28 -10.02
N ARG A 123 9.87 -7.18 -9.40
CA ARG A 123 9.73 -7.26 -7.93
C ARG A 123 10.06 -8.66 -7.41
N ARG A 124 10.76 -8.68 -6.28
CA ARG A 124 11.03 -9.88 -5.49
C ARG A 124 10.64 -9.61 -4.04
N SER A 125 10.13 -10.62 -3.36
CA SER A 125 9.64 -10.49 -1.98
C SER A 125 10.20 -11.61 -1.12
N HIS A 126 10.55 -11.26 0.11
CA HIS A 126 10.86 -12.24 1.15
C HIS A 126 9.56 -12.67 1.85
N PRO A 127 9.14 -13.96 1.75
CA PRO A 127 7.81 -14.39 2.19
C PRO A 127 7.57 -14.23 3.69
N ALA A 128 8.62 -14.37 4.51
CA ALA A 128 8.47 -14.33 5.96
C ALA A 128 8.31 -12.91 6.52
N SER A 129 9.04 -11.92 5.97
CA SER A 129 9.05 -10.54 6.48
C SER A 129 8.27 -9.54 5.64
N GLY A 130 7.87 -9.90 4.41
CA GLY A 130 7.26 -8.97 3.47
C GLY A 130 8.24 -7.97 2.83
N ARG A 131 9.54 -7.98 3.19
CA ARG A 131 10.54 -7.11 2.54
C ARG A 131 10.54 -7.30 1.04
N THR A 132 10.70 -6.19 0.32
CA THR A 132 10.64 -6.16 -1.13
C THR A 132 11.92 -5.62 -1.73
N TYR A 133 12.35 -6.25 -2.80
CA TYR A 133 13.50 -5.92 -3.63
C TYR A 133 13.06 -5.76 -5.08
N HIS A 134 13.93 -5.25 -5.89
CA HIS A 134 13.72 -5.20 -7.34
C HIS A 134 15.02 -5.56 -8.07
N VAL A 135 14.92 -6.44 -9.06
CA VAL A 135 16.10 -6.95 -9.78
C VAL A 135 16.98 -5.85 -10.42
N LYS A 136 16.40 -4.67 -10.69
CA LYS A 136 17.08 -3.54 -11.34
C LYS A 136 17.17 -2.30 -10.43
N PHE A 137 16.08 -1.90 -9.76
CA PHE A 137 15.97 -0.61 -9.08
C PHE A 137 16.34 -0.65 -7.59
N ASN A 138 16.28 -1.82 -6.97
CA ASN A 138 16.66 -2.05 -5.58
C ASN A 138 17.11 -3.52 -5.44
N PRO A 139 18.25 -3.90 -6.05
CA PRO A 139 18.69 -5.29 -6.03
C PRO A 139 19.17 -5.69 -4.63
N PRO A 140 18.96 -6.95 -4.22
CA PRO A 140 19.54 -7.46 -3.01
C PRO A 140 21.07 -7.56 -3.17
N LYS A 141 21.81 -7.57 -2.05
CA LYS A 141 23.29 -7.72 -2.04
C LYS A 141 23.73 -9.03 -2.71
N VAL A 142 22.97 -10.10 -2.48
CA VAL A 142 23.15 -11.39 -3.14
C VAL A 142 21.91 -11.68 -3.97
N ALA A 143 22.09 -11.91 -5.27
CA ALA A 143 20.98 -12.15 -6.20
C ALA A 143 20.05 -13.28 -5.69
N GLY A 144 18.74 -12.97 -5.60
CA GLY A 144 17.72 -13.90 -5.17
C GLY A 144 17.68 -14.18 -3.66
N ARG A 145 18.46 -13.45 -2.83
CA ARG A 145 18.51 -13.65 -1.38
C ARG A 145 18.09 -12.38 -0.62
N ASP A 146 17.40 -12.60 0.49
CA ASP A 146 17.05 -11.50 1.42
C ASP A 146 18.30 -11.01 2.17
N ASP A 147 18.51 -9.69 2.20
CA ASP A 147 19.72 -9.08 2.77
C ASP A 147 19.87 -9.25 4.29
N VAL A 148 18.79 -9.58 4.99
CA VAL A 148 18.76 -9.70 6.46
C VAL A 148 18.86 -11.16 6.89
N THR A 149 18.11 -12.05 6.24
CA THR A 149 18.03 -13.47 6.65
C THR A 149 18.83 -14.40 5.74
N GLY A 150 19.19 -13.97 4.52
CA GLY A 150 19.81 -14.82 3.51
C GLY A 150 18.83 -15.82 2.87
N GLU A 151 17.56 -15.81 3.25
CA GLU A 151 16.52 -16.69 2.68
C GLU A 151 16.18 -16.31 1.25
N GLU A 152 15.56 -17.25 0.52
CA GLU A 152 15.21 -17.07 -0.87
C GLU A 152 14.12 -16.01 -1.07
N LEU A 153 14.32 -15.17 -2.11
CA LEU A 153 13.33 -14.22 -2.58
C LEU A 153 12.46 -14.84 -3.67
N VAL A 154 11.16 -14.58 -3.60
CA VAL A 154 10.19 -15.11 -4.57
C VAL A 154 9.53 -13.98 -5.36
N GLN A 155 9.15 -14.28 -6.60
CA GLN A 155 8.19 -13.45 -7.33
C GLN A 155 6.79 -13.80 -6.83
N ARG A 156 5.98 -12.80 -6.47
CA ARG A 156 4.60 -13.04 -6.05
C ARG A 156 3.76 -13.56 -7.22
N GLY A 157 2.76 -14.39 -6.93
CA GLY A 157 1.86 -14.90 -7.96
C GLY A 157 1.09 -13.79 -8.70
N ASP A 158 0.80 -12.70 -8.00
CA ASP A 158 0.11 -11.53 -8.53
C ASP A 158 1.03 -10.52 -9.25
N ASP A 159 2.33 -10.85 -9.47
CA ASP A 159 3.29 -10.05 -10.23
C ASP A 159 3.53 -10.57 -11.66
N LYS A 160 2.77 -11.55 -12.10
CA LYS A 160 2.76 -11.99 -13.49
C LYS A 160 2.17 -10.88 -14.37
N GLU A 161 2.71 -10.68 -15.58
CA GLU A 161 2.34 -9.53 -16.43
C GLU A 161 0.84 -9.42 -16.67
N GLU A 162 0.17 -10.53 -16.97
CA GLU A 162 -1.28 -10.57 -17.17
C GLU A 162 -2.06 -10.09 -15.93
N THR A 163 -1.65 -10.60 -14.75
CA THR A 163 -2.26 -10.20 -13.48
C THR A 163 -1.97 -8.73 -13.16
N VAL A 164 -0.76 -8.24 -13.48
CA VAL A 164 -0.40 -6.82 -13.30
C VAL A 164 -1.28 -5.91 -14.15
N ARG A 165 -1.51 -6.27 -15.42
CA ARG A 165 -2.41 -5.51 -16.30
C ARG A 165 -3.84 -5.46 -15.75
N HIS A 166 -4.34 -6.59 -15.28
CA HIS A 166 -5.66 -6.63 -14.62
C HIS A 166 -5.70 -5.78 -13.35
N ARG A 167 -4.68 -5.85 -12.50
CA ARG A 167 -4.58 -5.02 -11.29
C ARG A 167 -4.53 -3.52 -11.60
N LEU A 168 -3.87 -3.13 -12.69
CA LEU A 168 -3.88 -1.73 -13.15
C LEU A 168 -5.29 -1.30 -13.59
N GLN A 169 -6.03 -2.17 -14.27
CA GLN A 169 -7.40 -1.88 -14.64
C GLN A 169 -8.29 -1.73 -13.40
N VAL A 170 -8.23 -2.69 -12.46
CA VAL A 170 -8.94 -2.61 -11.18
C VAL A 170 -8.59 -1.34 -10.40
N TYR A 171 -7.30 -0.95 -10.39
CA TYR A 171 -6.88 0.31 -9.77
C TYR A 171 -7.54 1.53 -10.44
N LYS A 172 -7.55 1.59 -11.77
CA LYS A 172 -8.17 2.71 -12.51
C LYS A 172 -9.64 2.84 -12.21
N ASP A 173 -10.35 1.72 -12.17
CA ASP A 173 -11.80 1.69 -12.03
C ASP A 173 -12.26 1.92 -10.59
N GLN A 174 -11.55 1.39 -9.61
CA GLN A 174 -12.02 1.33 -8.22
C GLN A 174 -11.24 2.21 -7.25
N THR A 175 -9.92 2.36 -7.46
CA THR A 175 -9.03 3.03 -6.50
C THR A 175 -8.66 4.45 -6.92
N ARG A 176 -8.39 4.68 -8.20
CA ARG A 176 -8.05 6.02 -8.72
C ARG A 176 -9.11 7.09 -8.41
N PRO A 177 -10.42 6.80 -8.36
CA PRO A 177 -11.43 7.76 -7.93
C PRO A 177 -11.18 8.36 -6.53
N LEU A 178 -10.45 7.68 -5.66
CA LEU A 178 -10.04 8.20 -4.35
C LEU A 178 -9.13 9.43 -4.42
N VAL A 179 -8.40 9.59 -5.52
CA VAL A 179 -7.59 10.80 -5.77
C VAL A 179 -8.49 12.04 -5.78
N ALA A 180 -9.56 12.00 -6.58
CA ALA A 180 -10.55 13.08 -6.62
C ALA A 180 -11.31 13.21 -5.29
N TYR A 181 -11.69 12.10 -4.67
CA TYR A 181 -12.39 12.07 -3.38
C TYR A 181 -11.62 12.85 -2.31
N TYR A 182 -10.35 12.53 -2.08
CA TYR A 182 -9.55 13.18 -1.05
C TYR A 182 -9.06 14.58 -1.43
N SER A 183 -8.70 14.83 -2.70
CA SER A 183 -8.29 16.16 -3.13
C SER A 183 -9.43 17.16 -3.08
N ASN A 184 -10.64 16.75 -3.48
CA ASN A 184 -11.83 17.60 -3.37
C ASN A 184 -12.20 17.85 -1.92
N TRP A 185 -12.17 16.82 -1.06
CA TRP A 185 -12.46 17.00 0.38
C TRP A 185 -11.44 17.94 1.02
N ALA A 186 -10.14 17.78 0.73
CA ALA A 186 -9.11 18.72 1.20
C ALA A 186 -9.36 20.17 0.76
N ALA A 187 -9.95 20.37 -0.42
CA ALA A 187 -10.25 21.72 -0.95
C ALA A 187 -11.50 22.38 -0.34
N THR A 188 -12.33 21.63 0.39
CA THR A 188 -13.58 22.18 0.99
C THR A 188 -13.33 23.13 2.17
N GLY A 189 -12.13 23.10 2.78
CA GLY A 189 -11.86 23.81 4.04
C GLY A 189 -12.44 23.13 5.28
N ASP A 190 -13.02 21.93 5.17
CA ASP A 190 -13.46 21.12 6.31
C ASP A 190 -12.26 20.82 7.21
N THR A 191 -12.36 21.18 8.49
CA THR A 191 -11.32 20.95 9.50
C THR A 191 -11.01 19.46 9.75
N ASN A 192 -11.90 18.56 9.35
CA ASN A 192 -11.72 17.12 9.43
C ASN A 192 -11.08 16.54 8.15
N ALA A 193 -10.95 17.35 7.09
CA ALA A 193 -10.34 16.89 5.85
C ALA A 193 -8.83 16.69 6.01
N PRO A 194 -8.27 15.57 5.54
CA PRO A 194 -6.83 15.38 5.50
C PRO A 194 -6.19 16.34 4.50
N LYS A 195 -4.93 16.72 4.74
CA LYS A 195 -4.14 17.40 3.72
C LYS A 195 -3.88 16.43 2.56
N TYR A 196 -4.18 16.86 1.34
CA TYR A 196 -3.82 16.06 0.16
C TYR A 196 -2.48 16.54 -0.41
N ARG A 197 -1.57 15.58 -0.66
CA ARG A 197 -0.27 15.83 -1.26
C ARG A 197 -0.02 14.82 -2.38
N LYS A 198 0.59 15.30 -3.46
CA LYS A 198 0.96 14.47 -4.61
C LYS A 198 2.45 14.60 -4.86
N ILE A 199 3.12 13.47 -5.06
CA ILE A 199 4.54 13.41 -5.45
C ILE A 199 4.71 12.53 -6.68
N SER A 200 5.76 12.81 -7.46
CA SER A 200 6.20 11.88 -8.50
C SER A 200 6.89 10.69 -7.87
N GLY A 201 6.45 9.50 -8.23
CA GLY A 201 7.08 8.22 -7.85
C GLY A 201 8.13 7.74 -8.86
N THR A 202 8.59 8.60 -9.78
CA THR A 202 9.68 8.28 -10.72
C THR A 202 11.04 8.71 -10.18
N GLY A 203 12.10 7.99 -10.55
CA GLY A 203 13.46 8.20 -10.07
C GLY A 203 13.93 7.12 -9.11
N SER A 204 15.03 7.37 -8.42
CA SER A 204 15.59 6.47 -7.41
C SER A 204 14.74 6.41 -6.14
N VAL A 205 14.94 5.39 -5.32
CA VAL A 205 14.26 5.25 -4.02
C VAL A 205 14.54 6.47 -3.14
N ASP A 206 15.79 6.94 -3.09
CA ASP A 206 16.20 8.08 -2.26
C ASP A 206 15.54 9.38 -2.70
N GLU A 207 15.45 9.65 -4.01
CA GLU A 207 14.77 10.83 -4.55
C GLU A 207 13.27 10.83 -4.21
N ILE A 208 12.61 9.66 -4.33
CA ILE A 208 11.20 9.52 -3.97
C ILE A 208 11.02 9.70 -2.47
N THR A 209 11.92 9.12 -1.66
CA THR A 209 11.90 9.28 -0.20
C THR A 209 12.06 10.75 0.20
N ALA A 210 13.00 11.47 -0.41
CA ALA A 210 13.19 12.89 -0.14
C ALA A 210 11.92 13.71 -0.47
N ARG A 211 11.27 13.44 -1.61
CA ARG A 211 9.99 14.10 -1.98
C ARG A 211 8.88 13.75 -0.98
N ALA A 212 8.76 12.49 -0.59
CA ALA A 212 7.76 12.06 0.40
C ALA A 212 7.97 12.76 1.74
N MET A 213 9.21 12.80 2.24
CA MET A 213 9.54 13.48 3.49
C MET A 213 9.27 14.99 3.44
N ALA A 214 9.62 15.65 2.33
CA ALA A 214 9.33 17.08 2.13
C ALA A 214 7.82 17.37 2.07
N ALA A 215 7.02 16.46 1.48
CA ALA A 215 5.56 16.61 1.41
C ALA A 215 4.87 16.40 2.77
N LEU A 216 5.51 15.68 3.69
CA LEU A 216 4.95 15.38 5.01
C LEU A 216 5.37 16.39 6.09
N GLY A 217 6.40 17.19 5.85
CA GLY A 217 6.87 18.25 6.77
C GLY A 217 7.90 17.75 7.75
#